data_11bbc801ff8e3ba9e9b03f59c2cf0c50
#
_entry.id   11bbc801ff8e3ba9e9b03f59c2cf0c50
#
_cell.length_a   1.000
_cell.length_b   1.000
_cell.length_c   1.000
_cell.angle_alpha   90.00
_cell.angle_beta   90.00
_cell.angle_gamma   90.00
#
_symmetry.space_group_name_H-M   'P 1'
#
loop_
_entity.id
_entity.type
_entity.pdbx_description
1 polymer ?
#
loop_
_entity_poly.entity_id
_entity_poly.type
_entity_poly.pdbx_seq_one_letter_code
_entity_poly.pdbx_strand_id
1 'polypeptide(L)'
;MTSEQFWAERARSQALFTTGQSSLSWQQAMAHITALSQYLSDHSVKRAGLYFDDNAHFAIALLACVQAGTDVYLPANLSDENAQWLEQTVDIYLSDEINNQLNIPSLPASAWISQSYSESDRKPINNIAVFLQTSGSTGKAKLIKKDWNVLCLEAQILAAVLPDSVIKDRPVVLGSVSVQHMYGLSFLIMLSMYLGLPLYRQRLIFPELLLVTSQAFKKVIWISSPTLLHTFRQTHDISLAKGHVSAVISAGGILAQTNKDFLHEHICSEVIEIYGSTETGAVASRIKQPYWQFFPDISYSVSQNGLAVQSQRCTTEQLLADAVVEHENGFDLLGRIDRIIKLADKRISLMQLENQLMQHEWVADIHILKHPEGTHLAAWVALTDTGIQEWCKQGRKVIIHQLKNYLAKSQEKIALPRHWRFTTMLPRNTQSKLNPEDVQQAILQPVINPVVLDQKMISADEYWLRIQVPLDLEYFKGHFDVFHLVPGVIQIKWIIELLQQCSWLVQAPLQMENLKFQHFLRPADVVELVFKRDCVRRKISFQCTMQDKKITSGRLVIPDSESDAS
;
A
#
# COMPACT_ATOMS: atom_id res chain seq x y z
N MET A 1 24.14 -21.15 3.10
CA MET A 1 24.75 -20.28 4.11
C MET A 1 24.15 -20.64 5.46
N THR A 2 24.97 -20.97 6.44
CA THR A 2 24.47 -21.16 7.80
C THR A 2 24.07 -19.81 8.37
N SER A 3 23.18 -19.80 9.37
CA SER A 3 22.83 -18.58 10.12
C SER A 3 24.07 -17.84 10.66
N GLU A 4 25.15 -18.54 10.95
CA GLU A 4 26.44 -17.96 11.36
C GLU A 4 27.11 -17.15 10.24
N GLN A 5 27.04 -17.58 8.98
CA GLN A 5 27.59 -16.84 7.85
C GLN A 5 26.81 -15.56 7.51
N PHE A 6 25.52 -15.50 7.87
CA PHE A 6 24.72 -14.26 7.73
C PHE A 6 25.27 -13.11 8.61
N TRP A 7 25.92 -13.43 9.71
CA TRP A 7 26.47 -12.49 10.69
C TRP A 7 27.99 -12.23 10.57
N ALA A 8 28.70 -13.08 9.83
CA ALA A 8 30.16 -13.00 9.74
C ALA A 8 30.61 -11.95 8.71
N GLU A 9 31.61 -11.16 9.07
CA GLU A 9 32.45 -10.34 8.18
C GLU A 9 31.86 -9.00 7.66
N ARG A 10 31.22 -8.20 8.52
CA ARG A 10 30.96 -6.81 8.18
C ARG A 10 31.92 -5.89 8.93
N ALA A 11 32.44 -4.87 8.22
CA ALA A 11 33.23 -3.84 8.87
C ALA A 11 32.36 -3.14 9.95
N ARG A 12 32.80 -3.14 11.20
CA ARG A 12 32.05 -2.68 12.39
C ARG A 12 31.52 -1.25 12.25
N SER A 13 32.30 -0.40 11.59
CA SER A 13 31.96 1.02 11.33
C SER A 13 31.02 1.24 10.15
N GLN A 14 30.64 0.16 9.45
CA GLN A 14 29.86 0.27 8.23
C GLN A 14 28.40 0.64 8.56
N ALA A 15 27.86 1.67 7.90
CA ALA A 15 26.46 2.04 8.02
C ALA A 15 25.55 0.88 7.58
N LEU A 16 24.59 0.53 8.44
CA LEU A 16 23.59 -0.48 8.18
C LEU A 16 22.21 0.15 7.95
N PHE A 17 21.91 1.21 8.67
CA PHE A 17 20.66 1.96 8.54
C PHE A 17 20.97 3.46 8.40
N THR A 18 20.17 4.19 7.62
CA THR A 18 20.40 5.61 7.40
C THR A 18 19.10 6.39 7.24
N THR A 19 19.13 7.67 7.64
CA THR A 19 18.10 8.67 7.31
C THR A 19 18.59 9.67 6.24
N GLY A 20 19.83 9.51 5.77
CA GLY A 20 20.51 10.51 4.94
C GLY A 20 21.26 11.56 5.77
N GLN A 21 20.77 11.94 6.93
CA GLN A 21 21.41 12.88 7.86
C GLN A 21 22.16 12.17 8.98
N SER A 22 21.70 11.01 9.39
CA SER A 22 22.30 10.17 10.43
C SER A 22 22.36 8.72 9.96
N SER A 23 23.32 7.97 10.48
CA SER A 23 23.46 6.55 10.19
C SER A 23 23.70 5.76 11.46
N LEU A 24 23.16 4.53 11.49
CA LEU A 24 23.40 3.54 12.52
C LEU A 24 24.36 2.48 11.96
N SER A 25 25.54 2.34 12.60
CA SER A 25 26.52 1.34 12.19
C SER A 25 26.11 -0.07 12.61
N TRP A 26 26.75 -1.07 12.00
CA TRP A 26 26.58 -2.46 12.42
C TRP A 26 26.88 -2.67 13.91
N GLN A 27 27.95 -2.04 14.43
CA GLN A 27 28.32 -2.14 15.83
C GLN A 27 27.25 -1.58 16.77
N GLN A 28 26.68 -0.42 16.43
CA GLN A 28 25.59 0.19 17.20
C GLN A 28 24.32 -0.67 17.15
N ALA A 29 23.97 -1.19 15.97
CA ALA A 29 22.82 -2.10 15.83
C ALA A 29 23.01 -3.35 16.70
N MET A 30 24.19 -3.94 16.72
CA MET A 30 24.50 -5.11 17.57
C MET A 30 24.37 -4.80 19.07
N ALA A 31 24.72 -3.60 19.51
CA ALA A 31 24.49 -3.17 20.89
C ALA A 31 23.01 -3.24 21.27
N HIS A 32 22.15 -2.68 20.40
CA HIS A 32 20.71 -2.66 20.63
C HIS A 32 20.10 -4.08 20.54
N ILE A 33 20.54 -4.89 19.57
CA ILE A 33 20.11 -6.29 19.42
C ILE A 33 20.43 -7.08 20.70
N THR A 34 21.64 -6.95 21.23
CA THR A 34 22.05 -7.69 22.43
C THR A 34 21.29 -7.24 23.67
N ALA A 35 21.10 -5.92 23.86
CA ALA A 35 20.33 -5.39 24.97
C ALA A 35 18.88 -5.90 24.97
N LEU A 36 18.19 -5.81 23.81
CA LEU A 36 16.82 -6.31 23.67
C LEU A 36 16.76 -7.84 23.82
N SER A 37 17.70 -8.58 23.23
CA SER A 37 17.78 -10.04 23.37
C SER A 37 17.94 -10.47 24.82
N GLN A 38 18.77 -9.73 25.61
CA GLN A 38 18.93 -9.98 27.04
C GLN A 38 17.61 -9.75 27.79
N TYR A 39 16.95 -8.61 27.52
CA TYR A 39 15.63 -8.31 28.09
C TYR A 39 14.63 -9.43 27.84
N LEU A 40 14.48 -9.87 26.57
CA LEU A 40 13.56 -10.94 26.20
C LEU A 40 13.85 -12.26 26.91
N SER A 41 15.16 -12.58 27.08
CA SER A 41 15.60 -13.78 27.78
C SER A 41 15.32 -13.71 29.28
N ASP A 42 15.63 -12.58 29.93
CA ASP A 42 15.44 -12.37 31.37
C ASP A 42 13.95 -12.42 31.76
N HIS A 43 13.07 -12.00 30.87
CA HIS A 43 11.62 -12.05 31.06
C HIS A 43 10.98 -13.33 30.49
N SER A 44 11.81 -14.31 30.03
CA SER A 44 11.34 -15.59 29.50
C SER A 44 10.29 -15.45 28.35
N VAL A 45 10.40 -14.40 27.54
CA VAL A 45 9.48 -14.13 26.42
C VAL A 45 9.62 -15.19 25.36
N LYS A 46 8.52 -15.84 24.99
CA LYS A 46 8.48 -16.88 23.95
C LYS A 46 7.90 -16.39 22.63
N ARG A 47 6.99 -15.43 22.69
CA ARG A 47 6.25 -14.92 21.53
C ARG A 47 6.22 -13.40 21.59
N ALA A 48 6.71 -12.74 20.55
CA ALA A 48 6.73 -11.29 20.42
C ALA A 48 5.93 -10.84 19.20
N GLY A 49 5.02 -9.88 19.39
CA GLY A 49 4.38 -9.17 18.31
C GLY A 49 5.24 -7.98 17.89
N LEU A 50 5.54 -7.84 16.60
CA LEU A 50 6.33 -6.73 16.08
C LEU A 50 5.49 -5.87 15.12
N TYR A 51 5.47 -4.56 15.36
CA TYR A 51 4.91 -3.59 14.43
C TYR A 51 5.67 -2.27 14.53
N PHE A 52 6.39 -1.92 13.45
CA PHE A 52 7.26 -0.75 13.39
C PHE A 52 7.09 -0.01 12.06
N ASP A 53 7.14 1.31 12.11
CA ASP A 53 7.27 2.16 10.93
C ASP A 53 8.74 2.40 10.57
N ASP A 54 9.65 2.32 11.57
CA ASP A 54 11.10 2.43 11.38
C ASP A 54 11.70 1.06 11.04
N ASN A 55 12.25 0.93 9.82
CA ASN A 55 12.87 -0.31 9.33
C ASN A 55 14.07 -0.76 10.18
N ALA A 56 14.82 0.18 10.81
CA ALA A 56 15.94 -0.18 11.68
C ALA A 56 15.46 -0.78 12.99
N HIS A 57 14.43 -0.19 13.60
CA HIS A 57 13.85 -0.73 14.83
C HIS A 57 13.24 -2.12 14.58
N PHE A 58 12.53 -2.30 13.48
CA PHE A 58 12.01 -3.61 13.09
C PHE A 58 13.13 -4.65 12.96
N ALA A 59 14.19 -4.34 12.20
CA ALA A 59 15.30 -5.25 11.98
C ALA A 59 16.03 -5.62 13.31
N ILE A 60 16.27 -4.63 14.17
CA ILE A 60 16.89 -4.84 15.48
C ILE A 60 16.00 -5.75 16.35
N ALA A 61 14.69 -5.47 16.41
CA ALA A 61 13.75 -6.28 17.19
C ALA A 61 13.67 -7.73 16.67
N LEU A 62 13.58 -7.91 15.35
CA LEU A 62 13.59 -9.25 14.73
C LEU A 62 14.85 -10.02 15.10
N LEU A 63 16.03 -9.40 14.98
CA LEU A 63 17.30 -10.04 15.26
C LEU A 63 17.51 -10.32 16.76
N ALA A 64 16.97 -9.46 17.63
CA ALA A 64 16.96 -9.71 19.07
C ALA A 64 16.09 -10.92 19.42
N CYS A 65 14.94 -11.07 18.77
CA CYS A 65 14.10 -12.27 18.92
C CYS A 65 14.83 -13.53 18.44
N VAL A 66 15.55 -13.46 17.31
CA VAL A 66 16.37 -14.58 16.81
C VAL A 66 17.45 -14.98 17.85
N GLN A 67 18.15 -14.02 18.46
CA GLN A 67 19.14 -14.30 19.49
C GLN A 67 18.51 -14.84 20.79
N ALA A 68 17.33 -14.34 21.17
CA ALA A 68 16.63 -14.77 22.39
C ALA A 68 15.91 -16.13 22.23
N GLY A 69 15.71 -16.61 21.01
CA GLY A 69 14.87 -17.78 20.72
C GLY A 69 13.38 -17.51 20.92
N THR A 70 12.95 -16.29 20.60
CA THR A 70 11.57 -15.81 20.71
C THR A 70 10.90 -15.86 19.35
N ASP A 71 9.76 -16.51 19.24
CA ASP A 71 8.96 -16.54 18.00
C ASP A 71 8.33 -15.17 17.72
N VAL A 72 8.23 -14.81 16.44
CA VAL A 72 7.79 -13.49 15.99
C VAL A 72 6.44 -13.56 15.32
N TYR A 73 5.54 -12.62 15.63
CA TYR A 73 4.20 -12.49 15.09
C TYR A 73 4.04 -11.12 14.43
N LEU A 74 3.77 -11.11 13.12
CA LEU A 74 3.64 -9.91 12.30
C LEU A 74 2.18 -9.70 11.92
N PRO A 75 1.46 -8.75 12.55
CA PRO A 75 0.10 -8.41 12.15
C PRO A 75 0.13 -7.68 10.81
N ALA A 76 -0.91 -7.86 9.99
CA ALA A 76 -1.03 -7.16 8.72
C ALA A 76 -1.23 -5.64 8.90
N ASN A 77 -1.89 -5.24 9.98
CA ASN A 77 -2.13 -3.88 10.44
C ASN A 77 -2.54 -3.90 11.92
N LEU A 78 -2.84 -2.73 12.50
CA LEU A 78 -3.31 -2.61 13.89
C LEU A 78 -4.83 -2.31 13.97
N SER A 79 -5.64 -2.96 13.14
CA SER A 79 -7.10 -2.94 13.32
C SER A 79 -7.50 -3.61 14.65
N ASP A 80 -8.69 -3.29 15.18
CA ASP A 80 -9.19 -3.84 16.44
C ASP A 80 -9.14 -5.38 16.47
N GLU A 81 -9.47 -6.04 15.35
CA GLU A 81 -9.41 -7.49 15.21
C GLU A 81 -7.96 -8.03 15.36
N ASN A 82 -7.01 -7.35 14.73
CA ASN A 82 -5.59 -7.73 14.80
C ASN A 82 -4.97 -7.39 16.15
N ALA A 83 -5.41 -6.31 16.79
CA ALA A 83 -5.02 -5.97 18.15
C ALA A 83 -5.47 -7.06 19.13
N GLN A 84 -6.74 -7.48 19.08
CA GLN A 84 -7.27 -8.57 19.89
C GLN A 84 -6.55 -9.90 19.62
N TRP A 85 -6.23 -10.19 18.36
CA TRP A 85 -5.46 -11.38 18.01
C TRP A 85 -4.05 -11.36 18.62
N LEU A 86 -3.35 -10.22 18.60
CA LEU A 86 -2.05 -10.08 19.24
C LEU A 86 -2.15 -10.29 20.76
N GLU A 87 -3.12 -9.66 21.44
CA GLU A 87 -3.35 -9.78 22.87
C GLU A 87 -3.53 -11.24 23.32
N GLN A 88 -4.17 -12.07 22.50
CA GLN A 88 -4.39 -13.49 22.78
C GLN A 88 -3.20 -14.38 22.41
N THR A 89 -2.27 -13.88 21.61
CA THR A 89 -1.25 -14.73 20.98
C THR A 89 0.14 -14.50 21.52
N VAL A 90 0.53 -13.24 21.84
CA VAL A 90 1.90 -12.91 22.17
C VAL A 90 2.10 -12.54 23.63
N ASP A 91 3.33 -12.67 24.11
CA ASP A 91 3.69 -12.38 25.51
C ASP A 91 4.09 -10.90 25.66
N ILE A 92 4.58 -10.28 24.58
CA ILE A 92 5.00 -8.88 24.53
C ILE A 92 4.76 -8.28 23.16
N TYR A 93 4.52 -6.97 23.11
CA TYR A 93 4.44 -6.18 21.89
C TYR A 93 5.62 -5.21 21.79
N LEU A 94 6.31 -5.23 20.65
CA LEU A 94 7.46 -4.38 20.35
C LEU A 94 7.10 -3.41 19.23
N SER A 95 7.34 -2.11 19.43
CA SER A 95 6.95 -1.04 18.49
C SER A 95 7.84 0.20 18.64
N ASP A 96 7.65 1.18 17.75
CA ASP A 96 8.36 2.46 17.83
C ASP A 96 7.96 3.25 19.08
N GLU A 97 6.68 3.27 19.43
CA GLU A 97 6.10 3.97 20.58
C GLU A 97 5.20 3.06 21.40
N ILE A 98 4.90 3.45 22.64
CA ILE A 98 3.96 2.71 23.50
C ILE A 98 2.57 2.75 22.87
N ASN A 99 2.00 1.59 22.62
CA ASN A 99 0.61 1.48 22.18
C ASN A 99 -0.31 1.22 23.39
N ASN A 100 -0.97 2.26 23.87
CA ASN A 100 -1.91 2.19 25.01
C ASN A 100 -3.25 1.50 24.67
N GLN A 101 -3.48 1.11 23.43
CA GLN A 101 -4.70 0.40 23.01
C GLN A 101 -4.60 -1.11 23.24
N LEU A 102 -3.39 -1.64 23.45
CA LEU A 102 -3.15 -3.07 23.68
C LEU A 102 -3.05 -3.38 25.17
N ASN A 103 -3.78 -4.39 25.66
CA ASN A 103 -3.76 -4.87 27.05
C ASN A 103 -2.66 -5.93 27.29
N ILE A 104 -1.49 -5.79 26.68
CA ILE A 104 -0.31 -6.64 26.84
C ILE A 104 0.93 -5.80 27.14
N PRO A 105 1.97 -6.37 27.78
CA PRO A 105 3.23 -5.67 27.96
C PRO A 105 3.74 -5.11 26.63
N SER A 106 4.00 -3.81 26.59
CA SER A 106 4.50 -3.10 25.40
C SER A 106 5.86 -2.49 25.71
N LEU A 107 6.84 -2.73 24.83
CA LEU A 107 8.19 -2.21 24.96
C LEU A 107 8.53 -1.35 23.74
N PRO A 108 8.59 -0.02 23.90
CA PRO A 108 8.93 0.88 22.81
C PRO A 108 10.41 0.85 22.47
N ALA A 109 10.76 1.25 21.26
CA ALA A 109 12.15 1.30 20.79
C ALA A 109 13.05 2.15 21.71
N SER A 110 12.55 3.24 22.26
CA SER A 110 13.28 4.11 23.19
C SER A 110 13.79 3.39 24.45
N ALA A 111 13.16 2.28 24.85
CA ALA A 111 13.55 1.54 26.07
C ALA A 111 14.85 0.72 25.91
N TRP A 112 15.26 0.36 24.69
CA TRP A 112 16.43 -0.48 24.43
C TRP A 112 17.47 0.15 23.49
N ILE A 113 17.19 1.30 22.85
CA ILE A 113 18.12 1.99 21.94
C ILE A 113 19.31 2.63 22.64
N SER A 114 19.23 3.00 23.92
CA SER A 114 20.23 3.76 24.63
C SER A 114 21.32 2.93 25.37
N GLN A 115 21.36 1.63 25.17
CA GLN A 115 22.23 0.72 25.90
C GLN A 115 23.64 0.62 25.28
N SER A 116 24.69 0.38 26.12
CA SER A 116 26.05 0.14 25.68
C SER A 116 26.29 -1.35 25.38
N TYR A 117 27.17 -1.66 24.44
CA TYR A 117 27.47 -3.02 23.98
C TYR A 117 28.88 -3.48 24.29
N SER A 118 29.01 -4.75 24.71
CA SER A 118 30.27 -5.49 24.77
C SER A 118 30.23 -6.69 23.80
N GLU A 119 31.30 -6.92 23.07
CA GLU A 119 31.41 -8.01 22.08
C GLU A 119 31.34 -9.42 22.70
N SER A 120 31.66 -9.55 24.00
CA SER A 120 31.55 -10.80 24.76
C SER A 120 30.10 -11.30 24.91
N ASP A 121 29.11 -10.45 24.64
CA ASP A 121 27.71 -10.74 24.93
C ASP A 121 26.96 -11.31 23.70
N ARG A 122 27.67 -11.63 22.61
CA ARG A 122 27.08 -12.19 21.40
C ARG A 122 26.51 -13.58 21.65
N LYS A 123 25.19 -13.72 21.51
CA LYS A 123 24.49 -15.00 21.69
C LYS A 123 24.40 -15.78 20.36
N PRO A 124 24.24 -17.12 20.43
CA PRO A 124 24.00 -17.94 19.24
C PRO A 124 22.68 -17.53 18.57
N ILE A 125 22.58 -17.87 17.28
CA ILE A 125 21.39 -17.65 16.47
C ILE A 125 20.48 -18.87 16.57
N ASN A 126 19.22 -18.62 16.92
CA ASN A 126 18.20 -19.66 17.00
C ASN A 126 17.35 -19.69 15.72
N ASN A 127 16.87 -20.87 15.38
CA ASN A 127 15.90 -21.01 14.29
C ASN A 127 14.49 -20.81 14.85
N ILE A 128 14.06 -19.55 14.92
CA ILE A 128 12.72 -19.18 15.39
C ILE A 128 11.68 -19.28 14.28
N ALA A 129 10.40 -19.28 14.67
CA ALA A 129 9.29 -19.13 13.76
C ALA A 129 8.91 -17.64 13.61
N VAL A 130 8.66 -17.21 12.36
CA VAL A 130 8.09 -15.91 12.03
C VAL A 130 6.72 -16.14 11.40
N PHE A 131 5.69 -15.66 12.07
CA PHE A 131 4.30 -15.80 11.66
C PHE A 131 3.82 -14.51 10.98
N LEU A 132 3.41 -14.62 9.71
CA LEU A 132 2.88 -13.51 8.94
C LEU A 132 1.36 -13.66 8.79
N GLN A 133 0.64 -12.64 9.19
CA GLN A 133 -0.81 -12.60 8.97
C GLN A 133 -1.10 -12.11 7.55
N THR A 134 -1.92 -12.86 6.80
CA THR A 134 -2.35 -12.49 5.45
C THR A 134 -3.86 -12.32 5.41
N SER A 135 -4.35 -11.37 4.61
CA SER A 135 -5.76 -11.27 4.30
C SER A 135 -6.17 -12.48 3.43
N GLY A 136 -6.82 -13.47 4.04
CA GLY A 136 -7.32 -14.63 3.28
C GLY A 136 -8.34 -14.20 2.22
N SER A 137 -8.35 -14.90 1.07
CA SER A 137 -9.36 -14.70 0.01
C SER A 137 -10.81 -14.94 0.49
N THR A 138 -10.98 -15.57 1.63
CA THR A 138 -12.27 -15.89 2.27
C THR A 138 -12.69 -14.88 3.35
N GLY A 139 -11.96 -13.76 3.48
CA GLY A 139 -12.20 -12.73 4.49
C GLY A 139 -11.63 -13.06 5.89
N LYS A 140 -11.24 -14.30 6.18
CA LYS A 140 -10.57 -14.66 7.44
C LYS A 140 -9.05 -14.58 7.26
N ALA A 141 -8.38 -13.92 8.20
CA ALA A 141 -6.93 -13.83 8.22
C ALA A 141 -6.30 -15.23 8.33
N LYS A 142 -5.31 -15.49 7.46
CA LYS A 142 -4.54 -16.74 7.47
C LYS A 142 -3.15 -16.44 8.05
N LEU A 143 -2.68 -17.30 8.94
CA LEU A 143 -1.36 -17.21 9.54
C LEU A 143 -0.37 -18.11 8.80
N ILE A 144 0.66 -17.54 8.23
CA ILE A 144 1.71 -18.26 7.50
C ILE A 144 2.97 -18.28 8.34
N LYS A 145 3.45 -19.49 8.64
CA LYS A 145 4.70 -19.71 9.36
C LYS A 145 5.88 -19.77 8.39
N LYS A 146 6.95 -19.05 8.70
CA LYS A 146 8.28 -19.17 8.09
C LYS A 146 9.32 -19.36 9.19
N ASP A 147 10.23 -20.32 9.01
CA ASP A 147 11.35 -20.46 9.90
C ASP A 147 12.47 -19.48 9.52
N TRP A 148 13.27 -19.03 10.49
CA TRP A 148 14.38 -18.10 10.25
C TRP A 148 15.35 -18.58 9.15
N ASN A 149 15.69 -19.88 9.15
CA ASN A 149 16.56 -20.46 8.15
C ASN A 149 15.97 -20.38 6.72
N VAL A 150 14.65 -20.50 6.61
CA VAL A 150 13.92 -20.32 5.34
C VAL A 150 14.02 -18.88 4.85
N LEU A 151 13.90 -17.89 5.73
CA LEU A 151 14.06 -16.48 5.39
C LEU A 151 15.51 -16.16 4.95
N CYS A 152 16.50 -16.76 5.59
CA CYS A 152 17.91 -16.64 5.17
C CYS A 152 18.14 -17.24 3.78
N LEU A 153 17.57 -18.41 3.48
CA LEU A 153 17.65 -19.04 2.16
C LEU A 153 16.95 -18.19 1.09
N GLU A 154 15.79 -17.61 1.41
CA GLU A 154 15.08 -16.66 0.55
C GLU A 154 15.99 -15.49 0.17
N ALA A 155 16.65 -14.84 1.15
CA ALA A 155 17.55 -13.73 0.90
C ALA A 155 18.74 -14.10 -0.01
N GLN A 156 19.29 -15.30 0.16
CA GLN A 156 20.37 -15.79 -0.70
C GLN A 156 19.93 -15.96 -2.16
N ILE A 157 18.73 -16.53 -2.39
CA ILE A 157 18.17 -16.72 -3.72
C ILE A 157 17.86 -15.37 -4.37
N LEU A 158 17.27 -14.45 -3.62
CA LEU A 158 16.97 -13.11 -4.11
C LEU A 158 18.23 -12.31 -4.44
N ALA A 159 19.31 -12.48 -3.69
CA ALA A 159 20.59 -11.82 -3.99
C ALA A 159 21.14 -12.18 -5.36
N ALA A 160 20.92 -13.41 -5.83
CA ALA A 160 21.38 -13.88 -7.15
C ALA A 160 20.66 -13.21 -8.33
N VAL A 161 19.54 -12.52 -8.09
CA VAL A 161 18.80 -11.78 -9.13
C VAL A 161 19.44 -10.42 -9.41
N LEU A 162 20.14 -9.85 -8.44
CA LEU A 162 20.77 -8.54 -8.57
C LEU A 162 22.12 -8.68 -9.29
N PRO A 163 22.35 -7.96 -10.39
CA PRO A 163 23.64 -7.91 -11.04
C PRO A 163 24.73 -7.34 -10.12
N ASP A 164 25.95 -7.88 -10.20
CA ASP A 164 27.10 -7.36 -9.45
C ASP A 164 27.33 -5.84 -9.67
N SER A 165 27.05 -5.35 -10.88
CA SER A 165 27.13 -3.93 -11.22
C SER A 165 26.19 -3.05 -10.38
N VAL A 166 25.06 -3.60 -9.93
CA VAL A 166 24.08 -2.89 -9.09
C VAL A 166 24.59 -2.79 -7.65
N ILE A 167 25.13 -3.88 -7.10
CA ILE A 167 25.54 -3.95 -5.68
C ILE A 167 26.94 -3.40 -5.42
N LYS A 168 27.79 -3.31 -6.43
CA LYS A 168 29.20 -2.87 -6.36
C LYS A 168 29.38 -1.52 -5.66
N ASP A 169 28.51 -0.55 -5.96
CA ASP A 169 28.56 0.79 -5.39
C ASP A 169 27.91 0.91 -4.01
N ARG A 170 27.49 -0.20 -3.42
CA ARG A 170 26.77 -0.27 -2.14
C ARG A 170 25.59 0.71 -2.06
N PRO A 171 24.63 0.57 -2.95
CA PRO A 171 23.47 1.45 -3.00
C PRO A 171 22.67 1.39 -1.69
N VAL A 172 22.06 2.51 -1.32
CA VAL A 172 21.09 2.53 -0.20
C VAL A 172 19.77 1.93 -0.69
N VAL A 173 19.21 1.01 0.08
CA VAL A 173 17.91 0.41 -0.23
C VAL A 173 16.81 1.31 0.29
N LEU A 174 15.95 1.80 -0.61
CA LEU A 174 14.77 2.62 -0.33
C LEU A 174 13.52 1.79 -0.56
N GLY A 175 12.56 1.84 0.36
CA GLY A 175 11.34 1.04 0.27
C GLY A 175 10.05 1.82 0.44
N SER A 176 9.05 1.46 -0.38
CA SER A 176 7.67 1.94 -0.23
C SER A 176 6.74 0.90 0.41
N VAL A 177 7.23 -0.31 0.59
CA VAL A 177 6.46 -1.46 1.10
C VAL A 177 6.66 -1.65 2.59
N SER A 178 5.69 -2.28 3.26
CA SER A 178 5.77 -2.53 4.70
C SER A 178 6.62 -3.76 5.02
N VAL A 179 7.48 -3.67 6.03
CA VAL A 179 8.30 -4.78 6.54
C VAL A 179 7.49 -5.85 7.28
N GLN A 180 6.23 -5.57 7.66
CA GLN A 180 5.31 -6.54 8.26
C GLN A 180 4.79 -7.57 7.24
N HIS A 181 5.00 -7.37 5.94
CA HIS A 181 4.58 -8.28 4.90
C HIS A 181 5.77 -9.01 4.28
N MET A 182 5.53 -10.21 3.75
CA MET A 182 6.58 -11.06 3.17
C MET A 182 7.47 -10.30 2.19
N TYR A 183 6.90 -9.47 1.32
CA TYR A 183 7.66 -8.70 0.35
C TYR A 183 8.67 -7.74 1.02
N GLY A 184 8.20 -6.91 1.97
CA GLY A 184 9.08 -5.99 2.69
C GLY A 184 10.08 -6.73 3.60
N LEU A 185 9.63 -7.77 4.29
CA LEU A 185 10.50 -8.61 5.11
C LEU A 185 11.65 -9.20 4.27
N SER A 186 11.33 -9.83 3.13
CA SER A 186 12.34 -10.48 2.28
C SER A 186 13.28 -9.48 1.61
N PHE A 187 12.75 -8.38 1.05
CA PHE A 187 13.55 -7.48 0.21
C PHE A 187 14.16 -6.30 0.98
N LEU A 188 13.43 -5.68 1.91
CA LEU A 188 13.99 -4.56 2.68
C LEU A 188 14.90 -5.08 3.81
N ILE A 189 14.45 -6.06 4.58
CA ILE A 189 15.19 -6.54 5.74
C ILE A 189 16.19 -7.62 5.34
N MET A 190 15.71 -8.78 4.91
CA MET A 190 16.57 -9.97 4.74
C MET A 190 17.59 -9.79 3.62
N LEU A 191 17.19 -9.30 2.45
CA LEU A 191 18.09 -9.07 1.31
C LEU A 191 19.14 -7.99 1.60
N SER A 192 18.74 -6.85 2.17
CA SER A 192 19.67 -5.77 2.53
C SER A 192 20.70 -6.24 3.54
N MET A 193 20.27 -7.00 4.55
CA MET A 193 21.14 -7.57 5.55
C MET A 193 22.06 -8.65 4.96
N TYR A 194 21.54 -9.49 4.06
CA TYR A 194 22.35 -10.50 3.38
C TYR A 194 23.48 -9.89 2.54
N LEU A 195 23.16 -8.87 1.75
CA LEU A 195 24.12 -8.17 0.89
C LEU A 195 24.98 -7.12 1.65
N GLY A 196 24.67 -6.80 2.89
CA GLY A 196 25.35 -5.75 3.65
C GLY A 196 25.08 -4.34 3.12
N LEU A 197 23.96 -4.13 2.43
CA LEU A 197 23.58 -2.83 1.90
C LEU A 197 22.92 -1.96 2.98
N PRO A 198 23.19 -0.66 3.02
CA PRO A 198 22.52 0.25 3.93
C PRO A 198 21.03 0.36 3.57
N LEU A 199 20.16 0.28 4.58
CA LEU A 199 18.72 0.41 4.46
C LEU A 199 18.26 1.77 4.96
N TYR A 200 17.41 2.45 4.19
CA TYR A 200 16.76 3.67 4.62
C TYR A 200 15.70 3.37 5.69
N ARG A 201 15.70 4.16 6.76
CA ARG A 201 14.89 3.85 7.96
C ARG A 201 13.39 4.01 7.75
N GLN A 202 12.97 4.99 6.96
CA GLN A 202 11.54 5.32 6.77
C GLN A 202 10.96 4.66 5.53
N ARG A 203 9.69 4.30 5.60
CA ARG A 203 8.92 3.85 4.45
C ARG A 203 8.49 5.04 3.60
N LEU A 204 8.78 5.03 2.31
CA LEU A 204 8.55 6.12 1.36
C LEU A 204 7.29 5.82 0.52
N ILE A 205 6.12 6.15 1.05
CA ILE A 205 4.82 5.81 0.45
C ILE A 205 4.36 6.77 -0.66
N PHE A 206 5.02 7.92 -0.81
CA PHE A 206 4.71 8.90 -1.85
C PHE A 206 5.84 8.93 -2.90
N PRO A 207 5.50 9.03 -4.20
CA PRO A 207 6.50 9.04 -5.26
C PRO A 207 7.48 10.20 -5.13
N GLU A 208 7.03 11.39 -4.71
CA GLU A 208 7.85 12.58 -4.51
C GLU A 208 8.93 12.36 -3.43
N LEU A 209 8.55 11.70 -2.33
CA LEU A 209 9.49 11.39 -1.25
C LEU A 209 10.56 10.41 -1.74
N LEU A 210 10.17 9.41 -2.55
CA LEU A 210 11.13 8.46 -3.11
C LEU A 210 12.11 9.13 -4.06
N LEU A 211 11.64 10.08 -4.90
CA LEU A 211 12.47 10.89 -5.79
C LEU A 211 13.46 11.76 -5.02
N VAL A 212 12.96 12.60 -4.11
CA VAL A 212 13.78 13.54 -3.33
C VAL A 212 14.78 12.79 -2.46
N THR A 213 14.38 11.69 -1.81
CA THR A 213 15.28 10.89 -0.98
C THR A 213 16.39 10.25 -1.81
N SER A 214 16.11 9.85 -3.05
CA SER A 214 17.11 9.27 -3.94
C SER A 214 18.29 10.21 -4.22
N GLN A 215 18.05 11.51 -4.31
CA GLN A 215 19.11 12.52 -4.53
C GLN A 215 20.09 12.65 -3.35
N ALA A 216 19.66 12.27 -2.14
CA ALA A 216 20.54 12.34 -0.96
C ALA A 216 21.67 11.30 -0.99
N PHE A 217 21.62 10.34 -1.92
CA PHE A 217 22.57 9.22 -2.00
C PHE A 217 23.20 9.10 -3.40
N LYS A 218 24.45 8.62 -3.45
CA LYS A 218 25.17 8.39 -4.72
C LYS A 218 24.42 7.36 -5.58
N LYS A 219 23.99 6.24 -4.97
CA LYS A 219 23.26 5.16 -5.61
C LYS A 219 22.20 4.59 -4.67
N VAL A 220 21.04 4.24 -5.22
CA VAL A 220 19.92 3.64 -4.50
C VAL A 220 19.32 2.45 -5.26
N ILE A 221 18.68 1.55 -4.54
CA ILE A 221 17.78 0.51 -5.08
C ILE A 221 16.38 0.83 -4.56
N TRP A 222 15.38 0.81 -5.45
CA TRP A 222 13.99 0.95 -5.06
C TRP A 222 13.31 -0.41 -4.88
N ILE A 223 12.68 -0.63 -3.73
CA ILE A 223 11.79 -1.76 -3.47
C ILE A 223 10.37 -1.20 -3.41
N SER A 224 9.56 -1.46 -4.45
CA SER A 224 8.27 -0.79 -4.60
C SER A 224 7.20 -1.68 -5.22
N SER A 225 5.94 -1.29 -5.06
CA SER A 225 4.80 -1.98 -5.67
C SER A 225 4.49 -1.42 -7.06
N PRO A 226 3.88 -2.22 -7.95
CA PRO A 226 3.40 -1.73 -9.25
C PRO A 226 2.48 -0.53 -9.14
N THR A 227 1.66 -0.46 -8.09
CA THR A 227 0.73 0.66 -7.84
C THR A 227 1.47 1.97 -7.65
N LEU A 228 2.51 2.02 -6.80
CA LEU A 228 3.30 3.23 -6.62
C LEU A 228 4.11 3.55 -7.88
N LEU A 229 4.74 2.54 -8.51
CA LEU A 229 5.54 2.73 -9.71
C LEU A 229 4.72 3.30 -10.88
N HIS A 230 3.44 3.00 -10.95
CA HIS A 230 2.54 3.57 -11.95
C HIS A 230 2.37 5.09 -11.80
N THR A 231 2.35 5.61 -10.56
CA THR A 231 2.13 7.05 -10.30
C THR A 231 3.27 7.94 -10.80
N PHE A 232 4.48 7.39 -11.02
CA PHE A 232 5.61 8.15 -11.56
C PHE A 232 5.36 8.72 -12.96
N ARG A 233 4.47 8.16 -13.75
CA ARG A 233 4.05 8.71 -15.05
C ARG A 233 3.33 10.06 -14.92
N GLN A 234 2.84 10.38 -13.73
CA GLN A 234 2.12 11.63 -13.42
C GLN A 234 2.99 12.62 -12.63
N THR A 235 4.18 12.21 -12.21
CA THR A 235 5.08 13.01 -11.38
C THR A 235 5.94 13.93 -12.25
N HIS A 236 5.87 15.22 -12.02
CA HIS A 236 6.51 16.23 -12.86
C HIS A 236 8.04 16.25 -12.79
N ASP A 237 8.67 15.70 -11.75
CA ASP A 237 10.10 15.89 -11.49
C ASP A 237 10.90 14.57 -11.41
N ILE A 238 10.60 13.65 -12.32
CA ILE A 238 11.25 12.34 -12.39
C ILE A 238 12.77 12.41 -12.65
N SER A 239 13.23 13.55 -13.22
CA SER A 239 14.65 13.80 -13.47
C SER A 239 15.50 13.76 -12.19
N LEU A 240 14.90 14.00 -11.02
CA LEU A 240 15.55 13.95 -9.71
C LEU A 240 16.15 12.56 -9.38
N ALA A 241 15.57 11.50 -9.89
CA ALA A 241 16.05 10.14 -9.65
C ALA A 241 17.06 9.66 -10.70
N LYS A 242 17.16 10.35 -11.84
CA LYS A 242 18.01 9.94 -12.96
C LYS A 242 19.49 9.91 -12.56
N GLY A 243 20.14 8.77 -12.78
CA GLY A 243 21.54 8.56 -12.41
C GLY A 243 21.76 8.13 -10.96
N HIS A 244 20.77 8.25 -10.08
CA HIS A 244 20.83 7.77 -8.70
C HIS A 244 20.32 6.34 -8.53
N VAL A 245 19.25 5.97 -9.23
CA VAL A 245 18.64 4.63 -9.11
C VAL A 245 19.43 3.61 -9.92
N SER A 246 19.95 2.58 -9.24
CA SER A 246 20.69 1.48 -9.86
C SER A 246 19.76 0.34 -10.28
N ALA A 247 18.71 0.09 -9.53
CA ALA A 247 17.70 -0.91 -9.85
C ALA A 247 16.34 -0.58 -9.20
N VAL A 248 15.28 -1.08 -9.82
CA VAL A 248 13.93 -1.10 -9.27
C VAL A 248 13.47 -2.54 -9.14
N ILE A 249 13.05 -2.96 -7.94
CA ILE A 249 12.44 -4.26 -7.69
C ILE A 249 10.96 -4.06 -7.43
N SER A 250 10.13 -4.78 -8.19
CA SER A 250 8.67 -4.72 -8.12
C SER A 250 8.08 -6.09 -7.83
N ALA A 251 7.19 -6.18 -6.84
CA ALA A 251 6.44 -7.40 -6.52
C ALA A 251 5.05 -7.07 -5.95
N GLY A 252 4.25 -8.12 -5.71
CA GLY A 252 2.90 -7.99 -5.16
C GLY A 252 1.82 -7.69 -6.19
N GLY A 253 2.17 -7.59 -7.47
CA GLY A 253 1.27 -7.40 -8.59
C GLY A 253 2.03 -7.36 -9.92
N ILE A 254 1.31 -7.30 -11.02
CA ILE A 254 1.91 -7.20 -12.36
C ILE A 254 2.26 -5.74 -12.65
N LEU A 255 3.52 -5.48 -13.01
CA LEU A 255 3.94 -4.20 -13.54
C LEU A 255 3.57 -4.12 -15.03
N ALA A 256 2.70 -3.18 -15.40
CA ALA A 256 2.32 -2.99 -16.80
C ALA A 256 3.54 -2.67 -17.68
N GLN A 257 3.57 -3.20 -18.90
CA GLN A 257 4.72 -3.02 -19.80
C GLN A 257 5.03 -1.53 -20.04
N THR A 258 3.99 -0.70 -20.20
CA THR A 258 4.14 0.75 -20.36
C THR A 258 4.83 1.44 -19.17
N ASN A 259 4.63 0.93 -17.94
CA ASN A 259 5.32 1.43 -16.76
C ASN A 259 6.76 0.94 -16.71
N LYS A 260 7.00 -0.31 -17.11
CA LYS A 260 8.35 -0.87 -17.22
C LYS A 260 9.18 -0.10 -18.24
N ASP A 261 8.62 0.17 -19.42
CA ASP A 261 9.25 0.97 -20.47
C ASP A 261 9.58 2.39 -19.99
N PHE A 262 8.63 3.02 -19.28
CA PHE A 262 8.82 4.33 -18.69
C PHE A 262 9.94 4.36 -17.64
N LEU A 263 10.02 3.36 -16.77
CA LEU A 263 11.10 3.25 -15.79
C LEU A 263 12.46 3.03 -16.47
N HIS A 264 12.51 2.22 -17.54
CA HIS A 264 13.71 1.99 -18.32
C HIS A 264 14.20 3.28 -19.01
N GLU A 265 13.32 4.07 -19.56
CA GLU A 265 13.66 5.30 -20.27
C GLU A 265 14.13 6.42 -19.33
N HIS A 266 13.46 6.55 -18.16
CA HIS A 266 13.60 7.73 -17.32
C HIS A 266 14.36 7.51 -16.01
N ILE A 267 14.38 6.29 -15.47
CA ILE A 267 14.91 6.00 -14.12
C ILE A 267 16.18 5.15 -14.20
N CYS A 268 16.07 3.88 -14.61
CA CYS A 268 17.22 2.94 -14.65
C CYS A 268 16.98 1.79 -15.61
N SER A 269 18.07 1.14 -16.04
CA SER A 269 18.02 -0.02 -16.94
C SER A 269 17.63 -1.33 -16.27
N GLU A 270 17.74 -1.44 -14.94
CA GLU A 270 17.52 -2.69 -14.22
C GLU A 270 16.16 -2.63 -13.48
N VAL A 271 15.10 -3.09 -14.15
CA VAL A 271 13.75 -3.25 -13.58
C VAL A 271 13.46 -4.73 -13.42
N ILE A 272 13.39 -5.18 -12.17
CA ILE A 272 13.25 -6.58 -11.76
C ILE A 272 11.86 -6.80 -11.20
N GLU A 273 11.10 -7.68 -11.82
CA GLU A 273 9.81 -8.11 -11.31
C GLU A 273 9.94 -9.46 -10.62
N ILE A 274 9.28 -9.61 -9.47
CA ILE A 274 9.26 -10.83 -8.67
C ILE A 274 7.83 -11.34 -8.56
N TYR A 275 7.63 -12.61 -8.87
CA TYR A 275 6.40 -13.35 -8.68
C TYR A 275 6.55 -14.31 -7.51
N GLY A 276 5.54 -14.37 -6.66
CA GLY A 276 5.47 -15.25 -5.50
C GLY A 276 4.30 -14.94 -4.59
N SER A 277 4.21 -15.64 -3.48
CA SER A 277 3.19 -15.46 -2.45
C SER A 277 3.81 -15.51 -1.05
N THR A 278 3.04 -15.19 -0.01
CA THR A 278 3.50 -15.34 1.37
C THR A 278 3.80 -16.81 1.68
N GLU A 279 3.01 -17.73 1.12
CA GLU A 279 3.13 -19.18 1.30
C GLU A 279 4.42 -19.71 0.68
N THR A 280 4.73 -19.30 -0.55
CA THR A 280 5.85 -19.84 -1.33
C THR A 280 7.16 -19.08 -1.14
N GLY A 281 7.12 -17.79 -0.78
CA GLY A 281 8.20 -16.86 -1.05
C GLY A 281 8.27 -16.53 -2.54
N ALA A 282 9.41 -16.06 -3.03
CA ALA A 282 9.63 -15.73 -4.43
C ALA A 282 9.70 -17.01 -5.27
N VAL A 283 8.94 -17.09 -6.35
CA VAL A 283 8.83 -18.26 -7.24
C VAL A 283 9.57 -18.02 -8.55
N ALA A 284 9.44 -16.84 -9.12
CA ALA A 284 10.01 -16.49 -10.41
C ALA A 284 10.38 -15.00 -10.48
N SER A 285 11.25 -14.68 -11.42
CA SER A 285 11.61 -13.29 -11.75
C SER A 285 11.43 -13.01 -13.23
N ARG A 286 11.23 -11.73 -13.59
CA ARG A 286 11.21 -11.23 -14.96
C ARG A 286 12.04 -9.96 -15.02
N ILE A 287 13.13 -9.98 -15.78
CA ILE A 287 14.10 -8.86 -15.86
C ILE A 287 14.08 -8.25 -17.26
N LYS A 288 14.86 -8.79 -18.17
CA LYS A 288 15.00 -8.31 -19.57
C LYS A 288 14.09 -9.05 -20.55
N GLN A 289 13.77 -10.31 -20.24
CA GLN A 289 12.93 -11.16 -21.06
C GLN A 289 11.44 -10.77 -20.90
N PRO A 290 10.60 -11.02 -21.89
CA PRO A 290 9.16 -10.77 -21.78
C PRO A 290 8.42 -11.80 -20.91
N TYR A 291 9.04 -12.95 -20.63
CA TYR A 291 8.48 -14.09 -19.89
C TYR A 291 9.11 -14.21 -18.50
N TRP A 292 8.42 -14.92 -17.60
CA TRP A 292 8.88 -15.24 -16.27
C TRP A 292 9.82 -16.45 -16.26
N GLN A 293 10.85 -16.41 -15.41
CA GLN A 293 11.78 -17.49 -15.19
C GLN A 293 11.71 -17.95 -13.74
N PHE A 294 11.52 -19.26 -13.53
CA PHE A 294 11.54 -19.85 -12.20
C PHE A 294 12.92 -19.70 -11.55
N PHE A 295 12.93 -19.51 -10.22
CA PHE A 295 14.17 -19.64 -9.47
C PHE A 295 14.68 -21.07 -9.52
N PRO A 296 16.02 -21.30 -9.44
CA PRO A 296 16.62 -22.62 -9.64
C PRO A 296 16.19 -23.70 -8.63
N ASP A 297 15.72 -23.29 -7.44
CA ASP A 297 15.24 -24.18 -6.38
C ASP A 297 13.75 -24.56 -6.51
N ILE A 298 13.05 -24.04 -7.52
CA ILE A 298 11.63 -24.31 -7.74
C ILE A 298 11.44 -25.54 -8.60
N SER A 299 10.76 -26.54 -8.03
CA SER A 299 10.08 -27.59 -8.76
C SER A 299 8.63 -27.23 -8.95
N TYR A 300 8.07 -27.43 -10.14
CA TYR A 300 6.71 -26.99 -10.45
C TYR A 300 5.96 -27.98 -11.33
N SER A 301 4.64 -27.91 -11.30
CA SER A 301 3.74 -28.54 -12.24
C SER A 301 2.56 -27.64 -12.58
N VAL A 302 2.12 -27.69 -13.84
CA VAL A 302 0.99 -26.89 -14.33
C VAL A 302 -0.22 -27.79 -14.52
N SER A 303 -1.36 -27.37 -14.01
CA SER A 303 -2.63 -28.09 -14.10
C SER A 303 -3.79 -27.12 -14.41
N GLN A 304 -4.99 -27.69 -14.65
CA GLN A 304 -6.21 -26.87 -14.81
C GLN A 304 -6.56 -26.08 -13.53
N ASN A 305 -6.04 -26.51 -12.37
CA ASN A 305 -6.30 -25.87 -11.07
C ASN A 305 -5.25 -24.80 -10.72
N GLY A 306 -4.21 -24.65 -11.54
CA GLY A 306 -3.16 -23.66 -11.34
C GLY A 306 -1.75 -24.21 -11.41
N LEU A 307 -0.83 -23.39 -10.92
CA LEU A 307 0.59 -23.67 -10.82
C LEU A 307 0.89 -24.27 -9.43
N ALA A 308 1.25 -25.54 -9.36
CA ALA A 308 1.77 -26.14 -8.13
C ALA A 308 3.29 -25.93 -8.08
N VAL A 309 3.79 -25.46 -6.94
CA VAL A 309 5.22 -25.19 -6.73
C VAL A 309 5.70 -25.84 -5.43
N GLN A 310 6.92 -26.34 -5.46
CA GLN A 310 7.64 -26.89 -4.32
C GLN A 310 9.08 -26.36 -4.32
N SER A 311 9.61 -26.07 -3.13
CA SER A 311 11.00 -25.66 -2.94
C SER A 311 11.47 -25.98 -1.53
N GLN A 312 12.75 -25.79 -1.25
CA GLN A 312 13.30 -25.87 0.12
C GLN A 312 12.72 -24.78 1.05
N ARG A 313 12.07 -23.74 0.50
CA ARG A 313 11.43 -22.64 1.23
C ARG A 313 9.96 -22.91 1.55
N CYS A 314 9.42 -24.01 1.05
CA CYS A 314 8.04 -24.45 1.29
C CYS A 314 8.06 -25.82 1.97
N THR A 315 7.43 -25.97 3.12
CA THR A 315 7.34 -27.27 3.82
C THR A 315 6.55 -28.32 3.07
N THR A 316 5.61 -27.88 2.23
CA THR A 316 4.74 -28.71 1.39
C THR A 316 4.57 -28.07 0.02
N GLU A 317 4.17 -28.87 -0.98
CA GLU A 317 3.74 -28.32 -2.27
C GLU A 317 2.63 -27.29 -2.09
N GLN A 318 2.76 -26.15 -2.74
CA GLN A 318 1.79 -25.06 -2.68
C GLN A 318 1.11 -24.91 -4.04
N LEU A 319 -0.21 -25.01 -4.06
CA LEU A 319 -1.01 -24.73 -5.25
C LEU A 319 -1.32 -23.22 -5.31
N LEU A 320 -0.73 -22.56 -6.28
CA LEU A 320 -1.04 -21.17 -6.63
C LEU A 320 -2.19 -21.19 -7.65
N ALA A 321 -3.27 -20.49 -7.32
CA ALA A 321 -4.43 -20.39 -8.21
C ALA A 321 -4.15 -19.42 -9.38
N ASP A 322 -2.98 -19.55 -10.00
CA ASP A 322 -2.52 -18.73 -11.13
C ASP A 322 -2.46 -19.57 -12.40
N ALA A 323 -3.08 -19.06 -13.46
CA ALA A 323 -3.02 -19.67 -14.79
C ALA A 323 -1.71 -19.26 -15.46
N VAL A 324 -0.97 -20.23 -15.97
CA VAL A 324 0.30 -20.00 -16.66
C VAL A 324 0.31 -20.73 -18.02
N VAL A 325 1.07 -20.19 -18.96
CA VAL A 325 1.41 -20.85 -20.23
C VAL A 325 2.92 -21.02 -20.28
N GLU A 326 3.36 -22.28 -20.41
CA GLU A 326 4.77 -22.63 -20.45
C GLU A 326 5.37 -22.35 -21.83
N HIS A 327 6.64 -21.93 -21.82
CA HIS A 327 7.49 -21.75 -22.99
C HIS A 327 8.83 -22.49 -22.75
N GLU A 328 9.59 -22.66 -23.79
CA GLU A 328 10.90 -23.34 -23.71
C GLU A 328 11.84 -22.72 -22.64
N ASN A 329 11.79 -21.41 -22.46
CA ASN A 329 12.71 -20.67 -21.58
C ASN A 329 12.02 -20.02 -20.36
N GLY A 330 10.74 -20.34 -20.07
CA GLY A 330 9.99 -19.74 -18.98
C GLY A 330 8.48 -19.90 -19.12
N PHE A 331 7.72 -18.94 -18.59
CA PHE A 331 6.26 -18.98 -18.67
C PHE A 331 5.65 -17.59 -18.73
N ASP A 332 4.44 -17.51 -19.25
CA ASP A 332 3.58 -16.33 -19.16
C ASP A 332 2.56 -16.52 -18.04
N LEU A 333 2.41 -15.48 -17.23
CA LEU A 333 1.41 -15.42 -16.17
C LEU A 333 0.11 -14.80 -16.74
N LEU A 334 -0.92 -15.64 -16.90
CA LEU A 334 -2.21 -15.21 -17.46
C LEU A 334 -3.13 -14.59 -16.40
N GLY A 335 -2.78 -14.73 -15.13
CA GLY A 335 -3.52 -14.26 -13.98
C GLY A 335 -4.16 -15.36 -13.15
N ARG A 336 -4.91 -14.95 -12.12
CA ARG A 336 -5.52 -15.91 -11.19
C ARG A 336 -6.69 -16.65 -11.82
N ILE A 337 -6.81 -17.93 -11.55
CA ILE A 337 -7.90 -18.79 -12.04
C ILE A 337 -9.25 -18.33 -11.47
N ASP A 338 -9.29 -17.89 -10.21
CA ASP A 338 -10.49 -17.32 -9.58
C ASP A 338 -10.92 -15.97 -10.21
N ARG A 339 -10.05 -15.35 -11.00
CA ARG A 339 -10.32 -14.17 -11.82
C ARG A 339 -10.65 -14.50 -13.28
N ILE A 340 -10.78 -15.80 -13.62
CA ILE A 340 -11.31 -16.26 -14.91
C ILE A 340 -12.76 -16.63 -14.69
N ILE A 341 -13.66 -15.87 -15.28
CA ILE A 341 -15.10 -16.09 -15.14
C ILE A 341 -15.70 -16.67 -16.41
N LYS A 342 -16.78 -17.44 -16.25
CA LYS A 342 -17.58 -17.91 -17.40
C LYS A 342 -18.75 -16.94 -17.61
N LEU A 343 -18.75 -16.26 -18.76
CA LEU A 343 -19.88 -15.43 -19.23
C LEU A 343 -20.45 -16.05 -20.49
N ALA A 344 -21.72 -16.44 -20.45
CA ALA A 344 -22.31 -17.36 -21.41
C ALA A 344 -21.39 -18.61 -21.52
N ASP A 345 -20.96 -19.02 -22.68
CA ASP A 345 -20.09 -20.19 -22.83
C ASP A 345 -18.59 -19.87 -22.98
N LYS A 346 -18.19 -18.62 -22.67
CA LYS A 346 -16.79 -18.17 -22.83
C LYS A 346 -16.10 -17.95 -21.49
N ARG A 347 -14.83 -18.36 -21.42
CA ARG A 347 -13.92 -18.06 -20.31
C ARG A 347 -13.27 -16.71 -20.57
N ILE A 348 -13.44 -15.77 -19.65
CA ILE A 348 -12.94 -14.41 -19.74
C ILE A 348 -12.01 -14.14 -18.56
N SER A 349 -10.76 -13.79 -18.85
CA SER A 349 -9.81 -13.34 -17.84
C SER A 349 -10.05 -11.87 -17.53
N LEU A 350 -10.52 -11.58 -16.32
CA LEU A 350 -10.71 -10.20 -15.84
C LEU A 350 -9.39 -9.44 -15.78
N MET A 351 -8.32 -10.12 -15.41
CA MET A 351 -6.97 -9.54 -15.36
C MET A 351 -6.46 -9.13 -16.74
N GLN A 352 -6.75 -9.92 -17.79
CA GLN A 352 -6.36 -9.55 -19.15
C GLN A 352 -7.08 -8.27 -19.61
N LEU A 353 -8.35 -8.10 -19.26
CA LEU A 353 -9.12 -6.87 -19.54
C LEU A 353 -8.53 -5.68 -18.76
N GLU A 354 -8.21 -5.87 -17.49
CA GLU A 354 -7.57 -4.85 -16.64
C GLU A 354 -6.22 -4.43 -17.22
N ASN A 355 -5.34 -5.39 -17.55
CA ASN A 355 -4.03 -5.12 -18.14
C ASN A 355 -4.13 -4.37 -19.47
N GLN A 356 -5.12 -4.68 -20.28
CA GLN A 356 -5.35 -3.97 -21.53
C GLN A 356 -5.78 -2.52 -21.27
N LEU A 357 -6.74 -2.28 -20.37
CA LEU A 357 -7.18 -0.92 -20.04
C LEU A 357 -6.11 -0.10 -19.33
N MET A 358 -5.25 -0.73 -18.54
CA MET A 358 -4.08 -0.06 -17.91
C MET A 358 -3.08 0.51 -18.94
N GLN A 359 -3.10 0.06 -20.20
CA GLN A 359 -2.29 0.62 -21.28
C GLN A 359 -2.89 1.91 -21.84
N HIS A 360 -4.16 2.20 -21.55
CA HIS A 360 -4.80 3.42 -22.04
C HIS A 360 -4.36 4.64 -21.23
N GLU A 361 -4.00 5.74 -21.91
CA GLU A 361 -3.46 6.97 -21.28
C GLU A 361 -4.37 7.60 -20.21
N TRP A 362 -5.68 7.31 -20.24
CA TRP A 362 -6.66 7.84 -19.29
C TRP A 362 -6.85 6.98 -18.05
N VAL A 363 -6.27 5.79 -17.98
CA VAL A 363 -6.48 4.82 -16.88
C VAL A 363 -5.26 4.79 -15.98
N ALA A 364 -5.45 5.17 -14.72
CA ALA A 364 -4.44 5.11 -13.67
C ALA A 364 -4.45 3.78 -12.93
N ASP A 365 -5.65 3.28 -12.62
CA ASP A 365 -5.87 1.98 -11.97
C ASP A 365 -7.25 1.45 -12.34
N ILE A 366 -7.45 0.15 -12.27
CA ILE A 366 -8.71 -0.47 -12.65
C ILE A 366 -8.96 -1.76 -11.88
N HIS A 367 -10.23 -2.01 -11.61
CA HIS A 367 -10.73 -3.29 -11.13
C HIS A 367 -11.98 -3.71 -11.89
N ILE A 368 -11.94 -4.88 -12.54
CA ILE A 368 -13.06 -5.45 -13.27
C ILE A 368 -13.60 -6.65 -12.49
N LEU A 369 -14.92 -6.74 -12.38
CA LEU A 369 -15.61 -7.84 -11.71
C LEU A 369 -16.89 -8.20 -12.46
N LYS A 370 -17.41 -9.39 -12.14
CA LYS A 370 -18.78 -9.71 -12.51
C LYS A 370 -19.72 -8.84 -11.68
N HIS A 371 -20.67 -8.16 -12.33
CA HIS A 371 -21.63 -7.32 -11.59
C HIS A 371 -22.38 -8.17 -10.55
N PRO A 372 -22.43 -7.74 -9.26
CA PRO A 372 -23.01 -8.56 -8.18
C PRO A 372 -24.46 -9.02 -8.46
N GLU A 373 -25.26 -8.15 -9.09
CA GLU A 373 -26.67 -8.39 -9.39
C GLU A 373 -26.92 -8.69 -10.88
N GLY A 374 -25.87 -8.98 -11.64
CA GLY A 374 -26.02 -9.10 -13.11
C GLY A 374 -25.21 -10.23 -13.74
N THR A 375 -25.49 -10.46 -15.03
CA THR A 375 -24.77 -11.42 -15.87
C THR A 375 -23.70 -10.75 -16.76
N HIS A 376 -23.30 -9.52 -16.43
CA HIS A 376 -22.35 -8.71 -17.19
C HIS A 376 -21.19 -8.24 -16.31
N LEU A 377 -20.18 -7.65 -16.92
CA LEU A 377 -19.04 -7.08 -16.22
C LEU A 377 -19.30 -5.65 -15.76
N ALA A 378 -18.73 -5.33 -14.61
CA ALA A 378 -18.57 -3.99 -14.08
C ALA A 378 -17.09 -3.61 -14.02
N ALA A 379 -16.77 -2.34 -14.25
CA ALA A 379 -15.43 -1.77 -14.17
C ALA A 379 -15.42 -0.59 -13.19
N TRP A 380 -14.51 -0.62 -12.23
CA TRP A 380 -14.19 0.49 -11.34
C TRP A 380 -12.83 1.04 -11.74
N VAL A 381 -12.81 2.27 -12.25
CA VAL A 381 -11.67 2.87 -12.95
C VAL A 381 -11.23 4.13 -12.23
N ALA A 382 -9.97 4.18 -11.83
CA ALA A 382 -9.29 5.42 -11.47
C ALA A 382 -8.73 6.06 -12.74
N LEU A 383 -9.04 7.34 -12.96
CA LEU A 383 -8.57 8.07 -14.13
C LEU A 383 -7.24 8.79 -13.81
N THR A 384 -6.38 8.90 -14.83
CA THR A 384 -5.22 9.81 -14.82
C THR A 384 -5.67 11.27 -14.86
N ASP A 385 -4.78 12.21 -14.59
CA ASP A 385 -5.07 13.64 -14.71
C ASP A 385 -5.57 14.00 -16.12
N THR A 386 -4.96 13.41 -17.17
CA THR A 386 -5.43 13.53 -18.55
C THR A 386 -6.84 12.97 -18.70
N GLY A 387 -7.11 11.77 -18.15
CA GLY A 387 -8.43 11.15 -18.16
C GLY A 387 -9.49 11.98 -17.41
N ILE A 388 -9.14 12.60 -16.29
CA ILE A 388 -10.01 13.52 -15.54
C ILE A 388 -10.30 14.79 -16.36
N GLN A 389 -9.28 15.38 -16.99
CA GLN A 389 -9.47 16.54 -17.87
C GLN A 389 -10.42 16.22 -19.01
N GLU A 390 -10.24 15.08 -19.68
CA GLU A 390 -11.12 14.65 -20.77
C GLU A 390 -12.53 14.30 -20.25
N TRP A 391 -12.66 13.70 -19.06
CA TRP A 391 -13.95 13.49 -18.40
C TRP A 391 -14.68 14.83 -18.16
N CYS A 392 -13.96 15.84 -17.65
CA CYS A 392 -14.52 17.18 -17.42
C CYS A 392 -14.91 17.92 -18.71
N LYS A 393 -14.19 17.67 -19.82
CA LYS A 393 -14.47 18.30 -21.13
C LYS A 393 -15.58 17.60 -21.90
N GLN A 394 -15.54 16.28 -22.00
CA GLN A 394 -16.37 15.49 -22.91
C GLN A 394 -17.50 14.75 -22.21
N GLY A 395 -17.43 14.63 -20.88
CA GLY A 395 -18.43 13.96 -20.06
C GLY A 395 -18.28 12.44 -20.03
N ARG A 396 -18.91 11.84 -19.04
CA ARG A 396 -18.86 10.42 -18.67
C ARG A 396 -19.15 9.45 -19.85
N LYS A 397 -20.14 9.78 -20.69
CA LYS A 397 -20.56 8.89 -21.79
C LYS A 397 -19.46 8.71 -22.83
N VAL A 398 -18.72 9.77 -23.14
CA VAL A 398 -17.63 9.73 -24.11
C VAL A 398 -16.46 8.90 -23.59
N ILE A 399 -16.10 9.07 -22.32
CA ILE A 399 -15.04 8.26 -21.69
C ILE A 399 -15.38 6.77 -21.74
N ILE A 400 -16.60 6.39 -21.37
CA ILE A 400 -17.06 4.99 -21.47
C ILE A 400 -16.98 4.48 -22.91
N HIS A 401 -17.39 5.27 -23.88
CA HIS A 401 -17.36 4.87 -25.28
C HIS A 401 -15.92 4.62 -25.77
N GLN A 402 -15.00 5.50 -25.44
CA GLN A 402 -13.58 5.38 -25.83
C GLN A 402 -12.93 4.16 -25.18
N LEU A 403 -13.10 3.94 -23.87
CA LEU A 403 -12.56 2.78 -23.16
C LEU A 403 -13.17 1.47 -23.68
N LYS A 404 -14.46 1.43 -23.98
CA LYS A 404 -15.11 0.28 -24.64
C LYS A 404 -14.54 -0.01 -26.01
N ASN A 405 -14.36 1.02 -26.84
CA ASN A 405 -13.78 0.87 -28.18
C ASN A 405 -12.32 0.40 -28.10
N TYR A 406 -11.57 0.85 -27.09
CA TYR A 406 -10.21 0.39 -26.86
C TYR A 406 -10.17 -1.12 -26.55
N LEU A 407 -11.05 -1.60 -25.67
CA LEU A 407 -11.18 -3.04 -25.38
C LEU A 407 -11.66 -3.83 -26.60
N ALA A 408 -12.60 -3.31 -27.35
CA ALA A 408 -13.22 -3.99 -28.50
C ALA A 408 -12.25 -4.29 -29.65
N LYS A 409 -11.04 -3.68 -29.63
CA LYS A 409 -10.00 -4.00 -30.64
C LYS A 409 -9.50 -5.44 -30.54
N SER A 410 -9.55 -6.05 -29.35
CA SER A 410 -9.04 -7.42 -29.10
C SER A 410 -9.99 -8.31 -28.30
N GLN A 411 -11.08 -7.73 -27.78
CA GLN A 411 -12.01 -8.45 -26.92
C GLN A 411 -13.39 -8.55 -27.57
N GLU A 412 -14.05 -9.66 -27.29
CA GLU A 412 -15.42 -9.86 -27.78
C GLU A 412 -16.42 -8.98 -27.01
N LYS A 413 -17.55 -8.69 -27.67
CA LYS A 413 -18.61 -7.82 -27.16
C LYS A 413 -19.14 -8.22 -25.78
N ILE A 414 -19.14 -9.53 -25.47
CA ILE A 414 -19.60 -10.07 -24.20
C ILE A 414 -18.64 -9.76 -23.04
N ALA A 415 -17.35 -9.59 -23.32
CA ALA A 415 -16.31 -9.25 -22.34
C ALA A 415 -16.23 -7.74 -22.04
N LEU A 416 -17.01 -6.90 -22.74
CA LEU A 416 -16.98 -5.47 -22.49
C LEU A 416 -17.82 -5.11 -21.25
N PRO A 417 -17.27 -4.40 -20.26
CA PRO A 417 -18.03 -3.96 -19.09
C PRO A 417 -19.25 -3.12 -19.51
N ARG A 418 -20.39 -3.38 -18.86
CA ARG A 418 -21.62 -2.61 -19.07
C ARG A 418 -21.84 -1.56 -18.00
N HIS A 419 -21.43 -1.86 -16.78
CA HIS A 419 -21.43 -0.92 -15.66
C HIS A 419 -20.03 -0.32 -15.48
N TRP A 420 -19.95 0.99 -15.28
CA TRP A 420 -18.69 1.72 -15.11
C TRP A 420 -18.79 2.64 -13.90
N ARG A 421 -17.78 2.65 -13.09
CA ARG A 421 -17.61 3.56 -11.97
C ARG A 421 -16.26 4.26 -12.12
N PHE A 422 -16.24 5.59 -11.99
CA PHE A 422 -15.02 6.39 -12.10
C PHE A 422 -14.66 7.03 -10.77
N THR A 423 -13.37 7.06 -10.50
CA THR A 423 -12.78 7.68 -9.31
C THR A 423 -11.41 8.28 -9.67
N THR A 424 -10.82 9.06 -8.76
CA THR A 424 -9.46 9.56 -8.88
C THR A 424 -8.43 8.54 -8.38
N MET A 425 -8.81 7.67 -7.44
CA MET A 425 -7.95 6.63 -6.86
C MET A 425 -8.78 5.45 -6.38
N LEU A 426 -8.29 4.22 -6.58
CA LEU A 426 -8.87 3.03 -5.95
C LEU A 426 -8.32 2.86 -4.52
N PRO A 427 -9.17 2.52 -3.52
CA PRO A 427 -8.77 2.39 -2.12
C PRO A 427 -8.03 1.07 -1.87
N ARG A 428 -6.82 0.93 -2.43
CA ARG A 428 -5.98 -0.25 -2.20
C ARG A 428 -5.30 -0.16 -0.85
N ASN A 429 -5.28 -1.28 -0.15
CA ASN A 429 -4.54 -1.40 1.11
C ASN A 429 -3.01 -1.45 0.88
N THR A 430 -2.23 -1.55 1.95
CA THR A 430 -0.75 -1.64 1.91
C THR A 430 -0.22 -2.85 1.13
N GLN A 431 -1.06 -3.86 0.85
CA GLN A 431 -0.77 -5.02 0.00
C GLN A 431 -1.23 -4.84 -1.45
N SER A 432 -1.62 -3.62 -1.85
CA SER A 432 -2.20 -3.31 -3.17
C SER A 432 -3.51 -4.07 -3.47
N LYS A 433 -4.21 -4.54 -2.45
CA LYS A 433 -5.50 -5.25 -2.57
C LYS A 433 -6.67 -4.32 -2.27
N LEU A 434 -7.77 -4.54 -2.98
CA LEU A 434 -9.06 -3.90 -2.69
C LEU A 434 -9.83 -4.77 -1.68
N ASN A 435 -10.54 -4.10 -0.75
CA ASN A 435 -11.49 -4.78 0.12
C ASN A 435 -12.73 -5.18 -0.72
N PRO A 436 -13.19 -6.44 -0.69
CA PRO A 436 -14.37 -6.87 -1.42
C PRO A 436 -15.64 -6.07 -1.10
N GLU A 437 -15.82 -5.63 0.15
CA GLU A 437 -16.97 -4.83 0.57
C GLU A 437 -16.95 -3.44 -0.09
N ASP A 438 -15.80 -2.78 -0.12
CA ASP A 438 -15.62 -1.48 -0.78
C ASP A 438 -15.90 -1.59 -2.28
N VAL A 439 -15.45 -2.67 -2.92
CA VAL A 439 -15.71 -2.95 -4.34
C VAL A 439 -17.21 -3.12 -4.60
N GLN A 440 -17.88 -3.91 -3.78
CA GLN A 440 -19.32 -4.15 -3.90
C GLN A 440 -20.10 -2.85 -3.68
N GLN A 441 -19.76 -2.09 -2.64
CA GLN A 441 -20.39 -0.82 -2.33
C GLN A 441 -20.19 0.19 -3.49
N ALA A 442 -18.96 0.32 -4.01
CA ALA A 442 -18.67 1.23 -5.11
C ALA A 442 -19.48 0.92 -6.38
N ILE A 443 -19.78 -0.35 -6.64
CA ILE A 443 -20.57 -0.74 -7.84
C ILE A 443 -22.07 -0.60 -7.61
N LEU A 444 -22.58 -0.96 -6.44
CA LEU A 444 -24.02 -1.02 -6.17
C LEU A 444 -24.60 0.31 -5.68
N GLN A 445 -23.83 1.10 -4.93
CA GLN A 445 -24.35 2.30 -4.29
C GLN A 445 -24.08 3.56 -5.14
N PRO A 446 -25.03 4.51 -5.18
CA PRO A 446 -24.76 5.82 -5.79
C PRO A 446 -23.72 6.59 -4.98
N VAL A 447 -22.84 7.30 -5.67
CA VAL A 447 -21.88 8.21 -5.02
C VAL A 447 -22.58 9.52 -4.73
N ILE A 448 -22.85 9.80 -3.45
CA ILE A 448 -23.59 10.98 -3.02
C ILE A 448 -22.80 11.93 -2.09
N ASN A 449 -21.71 11.43 -1.50
CA ASN A 449 -20.89 12.17 -0.52
C ASN A 449 -19.53 12.52 -1.08
N PRO A 450 -18.86 13.59 -0.57
CA PRO A 450 -17.48 13.90 -0.92
C PRO A 450 -16.53 12.85 -0.34
N VAL A 451 -15.34 12.73 -0.91
CA VAL A 451 -14.26 11.92 -0.35
C VAL A 451 -13.48 12.77 0.65
N VAL A 452 -13.43 12.36 1.91
CA VAL A 452 -12.59 13.01 2.93
C VAL A 452 -11.15 12.53 2.73
N LEU A 453 -10.26 13.45 2.35
CA LEU A 453 -8.84 13.16 2.13
C LEU A 453 -8.02 13.32 3.41
N ASP A 454 -8.38 14.31 4.24
CA ASP A 454 -7.70 14.61 5.50
C ASP A 454 -8.64 15.39 6.43
N GLN A 455 -8.42 15.28 7.74
CA GLN A 455 -9.23 15.97 8.73
C GLN A 455 -8.44 16.20 10.02
N LYS A 456 -8.65 17.36 10.65
CA LYS A 456 -7.94 17.72 11.88
C LYS A 456 -8.78 18.63 12.76
N MET A 457 -8.88 18.29 14.04
CA MET A 457 -9.36 19.21 15.07
C MET A 457 -8.22 20.19 15.41
N ILE A 458 -8.38 21.46 15.04
CA ILE A 458 -7.38 22.51 15.29
C ILE A 458 -7.49 22.99 16.73
N SER A 459 -8.73 23.16 17.23
CA SER A 459 -9.05 23.48 18.62
C SER A 459 -10.43 22.91 18.98
N ALA A 460 -10.88 23.10 20.23
CA ALA A 460 -12.23 22.68 20.65
C ALA A 460 -13.35 23.32 19.79
N ASP A 461 -13.09 24.48 19.20
CA ASP A 461 -14.07 25.26 18.42
C ASP A 461 -13.66 25.44 16.96
N GLU A 462 -12.60 24.78 16.48
CA GLU A 462 -12.16 24.88 15.08
C GLU A 462 -11.83 23.50 14.52
N TYR A 463 -12.50 23.12 13.40
CA TYR A 463 -12.32 21.85 12.71
C TYR A 463 -12.04 22.10 11.23
N TRP A 464 -11.00 21.45 10.71
CA TRP A 464 -10.55 21.54 9.33
C TRP A 464 -10.67 20.18 8.65
N LEU A 465 -11.15 20.19 7.39
CA LEU A 465 -11.19 19.03 6.51
C LEU A 465 -10.69 19.41 5.13
N ARG A 466 -10.07 18.44 4.48
CA ARG A 466 -9.76 18.46 3.06
C ARG A 466 -10.59 17.40 2.36
N ILE A 467 -11.43 17.80 1.44
CA ILE A 467 -12.35 16.91 0.74
C ILE A 467 -12.17 17.00 -0.77
N GLN A 468 -12.51 15.93 -1.46
CA GLN A 468 -12.53 15.87 -2.93
C GLN A 468 -13.94 15.60 -3.44
N VAL A 469 -14.31 16.30 -4.51
CA VAL A 469 -15.56 16.07 -5.25
C VAL A 469 -15.42 14.79 -6.08
N PRO A 470 -16.25 13.76 -5.88
CA PRO A 470 -16.19 12.53 -6.66
C PRO A 470 -16.44 12.77 -8.16
N LEU A 471 -15.81 11.96 -9.02
CA LEU A 471 -16.04 12.00 -10.47
C LEU A 471 -17.47 11.57 -10.84
N ASP A 472 -17.96 10.47 -10.26
CA ASP A 472 -19.26 9.87 -10.55
C ASP A 472 -20.34 10.28 -9.54
N LEU A 473 -20.32 11.54 -9.08
CA LEU A 473 -21.31 12.06 -8.16
C LEU A 473 -22.72 11.96 -8.77
N GLU A 474 -23.65 11.34 -8.06
CA GLU A 474 -25.02 11.11 -8.52
C GLU A 474 -25.74 12.41 -8.92
N TYR A 475 -25.46 13.49 -8.21
CA TYR A 475 -26.07 14.80 -8.42
C TYR A 475 -25.59 15.54 -9.69
N PHE A 476 -24.64 14.96 -10.44
CA PHE A 476 -24.32 15.47 -11.79
C PHE A 476 -25.36 15.07 -12.84
N LYS A 477 -26.18 14.06 -12.56
CA LYS A 477 -27.27 13.67 -13.45
C LYS A 477 -28.35 14.75 -13.45
N GLY A 478 -28.62 15.32 -14.61
CA GLY A 478 -29.63 16.39 -14.78
C GLY A 478 -29.14 17.81 -14.44
N HIS A 479 -27.87 17.99 -14.05
CA HIS A 479 -27.25 19.30 -13.88
C HIS A 479 -26.19 19.53 -14.97
N PHE A 480 -26.60 20.21 -16.03
CA PHE A 480 -25.79 20.65 -17.16
C PHE A 480 -24.95 19.52 -17.81
N ASP A 481 -25.47 18.89 -18.83
CA ASP A 481 -24.85 17.72 -19.49
C ASP A 481 -23.41 17.95 -19.98
N VAL A 482 -23.01 19.20 -20.20
CA VAL A 482 -21.69 19.61 -20.72
C VAL A 482 -20.82 20.27 -19.63
N PHE A 483 -21.40 20.72 -18.52
CA PHE A 483 -20.68 21.43 -17.47
C PHE A 483 -21.12 20.94 -16.09
N HIS A 484 -20.57 19.79 -15.70
CA HIS A 484 -20.89 19.19 -14.40
C HIS A 484 -20.41 20.08 -13.25
N LEU A 485 -21.31 20.37 -12.31
CA LEU A 485 -21.03 21.14 -11.09
C LEU A 485 -21.83 20.59 -9.91
N VAL A 486 -21.31 20.79 -8.70
CA VAL A 486 -22.00 20.43 -7.46
C VAL A 486 -23.05 21.49 -7.15
N PRO A 487 -24.36 21.16 -7.12
CA PRO A 487 -25.41 22.11 -6.74
C PRO A 487 -25.15 22.69 -5.35
N GLY A 488 -25.47 23.97 -5.16
CA GLY A 488 -25.27 24.65 -3.87
C GLY A 488 -26.00 23.94 -2.71
N VAL A 489 -27.19 23.41 -2.96
CA VAL A 489 -27.96 22.65 -1.95
C VAL A 489 -27.22 21.37 -1.52
N ILE A 490 -26.49 20.73 -2.43
CA ILE A 490 -25.69 19.54 -2.10
C ILE A 490 -24.44 19.91 -1.31
N GLN A 491 -23.80 21.05 -1.61
CA GLN A 491 -22.70 21.57 -0.80
C GLN A 491 -23.14 21.79 0.66
N ILE A 492 -24.32 22.36 0.86
CA ILE A 492 -24.89 22.55 2.20
C ILE A 492 -25.23 21.21 2.87
N LYS A 493 -25.81 20.27 2.13
CA LYS A 493 -26.04 18.92 2.64
C LYS A 493 -24.75 18.30 3.16
N TRP A 494 -23.66 18.32 2.39
CA TRP A 494 -22.36 17.81 2.80
C TRP A 494 -21.84 18.50 4.07
N ILE A 495 -21.95 19.83 4.15
CA ILE A 495 -21.55 20.61 5.34
C ILE A 495 -22.30 20.13 6.58
N ILE A 496 -23.61 19.92 6.49
CA ILE A 496 -24.44 19.45 7.60
C ILE A 496 -24.02 18.01 8.00
N GLU A 497 -23.88 17.10 7.04
CA GLU A 497 -23.52 15.71 7.30
C GLU A 497 -22.11 15.58 7.92
N LEU A 498 -21.13 16.36 7.45
CA LEU A 498 -19.77 16.39 8.03
C LEU A 498 -19.79 16.93 9.47
N LEU A 499 -20.60 17.95 9.78
CA LEU A 499 -20.78 18.48 11.13
C LEU A 499 -21.49 17.47 12.06
N GLN A 500 -22.39 16.66 11.53
CA GLN A 500 -23.03 15.57 12.28
C GLN A 500 -22.04 14.47 12.61
N GLN A 501 -21.19 14.09 11.67
CA GLN A 501 -20.14 13.06 11.87
C GLN A 501 -19.15 13.45 12.98
N CYS A 502 -18.77 14.72 13.09
CA CYS A 502 -17.91 15.20 14.19
C CYS A 502 -18.68 15.56 15.48
N SER A 503 -19.97 15.27 15.58
CA SER A 503 -20.84 15.54 16.71
C SER A 503 -21.00 17.03 17.08
N TRP A 504 -20.71 17.94 16.16
CA TRP A 504 -20.93 19.35 16.35
C TRP A 504 -22.38 19.80 16.05
N LEU A 505 -23.09 18.96 15.32
CA LEU A 505 -24.48 19.19 14.96
C LEU A 505 -25.30 17.91 15.24
N VAL A 506 -26.12 17.93 16.27
CA VAL A 506 -26.98 16.78 16.64
C VAL A 506 -28.33 16.83 15.91
N GLN A 507 -28.87 18.03 15.73
CA GLN A 507 -30.14 18.25 15.05
C GLN A 507 -29.94 19.17 13.83
N ALA A 508 -30.95 19.25 12.96
CA ALA A 508 -30.91 20.14 11.81
C ALA A 508 -30.78 21.62 12.27
N PRO A 509 -30.00 22.45 11.56
CA PRO A 509 -29.86 23.86 11.89
C PRO A 509 -31.21 24.57 11.77
N LEU A 510 -31.49 25.52 12.68
CA LEU A 510 -32.72 26.29 12.67
C LEU A 510 -32.77 27.26 11.49
N GLN A 511 -31.65 27.83 11.13
CA GLN A 511 -31.55 28.87 10.11
C GLN A 511 -30.14 28.87 9.50
N MET A 512 -30.04 29.32 8.26
CA MET A 512 -28.79 29.61 7.57
C MET A 512 -28.65 31.11 7.32
N GLU A 513 -27.49 31.68 7.67
CA GLU A 513 -27.21 33.09 7.53
C GLU A 513 -26.03 33.33 6.59
N ASN A 514 -26.06 34.43 5.86
CA ASN A 514 -24.96 34.93 5.03
C ASN A 514 -24.40 33.87 4.07
N LEU A 515 -25.27 33.00 3.54
CA LEU A 515 -24.90 31.97 2.59
C LEU A 515 -24.47 32.60 1.27
N LYS A 516 -23.24 32.24 0.83
CA LYS A 516 -22.64 32.73 -0.43
C LYS A 516 -22.04 31.61 -1.20
N PHE A 517 -22.36 31.51 -2.49
CA PHE A 517 -21.72 30.65 -3.49
C PHE A 517 -20.98 31.55 -4.46
N GLN A 518 -19.65 31.52 -4.45
CA GLN A 518 -18.82 32.47 -5.20
C GLN A 518 -18.16 31.83 -6.42
N HIS A 519 -17.86 30.53 -6.35
CA HIS A 519 -17.28 29.74 -7.45
C HIS A 519 -17.93 28.36 -7.52
N PHE A 520 -17.82 27.73 -8.69
CA PHE A 520 -18.34 26.38 -8.92
C PHE A 520 -17.41 25.33 -8.34
N LEU A 521 -17.97 24.25 -7.81
CA LEU A 521 -17.27 23.00 -7.52
C LEU A 521 -17.52 22.02 -8.66
N ARG A 522 -16.43 21.47 -9.18
CA ARG A 522 -16.43 20.56 -10.32
C ARG A 522 -15.93 19.16 -9.91
N PRO A 523 -16.16 18.13 -10.77
CA PRO A 523 -15.59 16.80 -10.55
C PRO A 523 -14.08 16.86 -10.32
N ALA A 524 -13.59 16.08 -9.36
CA ALA A 524 -12.21 15.99 -8.89
C ALA A 524 -11.65 17.22 -8.16
N ASP A 525 -12.38 18.33 -8.04
CA ASP A 525 -11.91 19.48 -7.27
C ASP A 525 -11.60 19.07 -5.83
N VAL A 526 -10.47 19.54 -5.31
CA VAL A 526 -10.05 19.36 -3.92
C VAL A 526 -10.21 20.70 -3.22
N VAL A 527 -10.95 20.70 -2.12
CA VAL A 527 -11.25 21.90 -1.34
C VAL A 527 -10.96 21.70 0.14
N GLU A 528 -10.66 22.80 0.80
CA GLU A 528 -10.53 22.87 2.26
C GLU A 528 -11.80 23.46 2.87
N LEU A 529 -12.32 22.79 3.89
CA LEU A 529 -13.44 23.21 4.70
C LEU A 529 -12.95 23.56 6.11
N VAL A 530 -13.23 24.76 6.55
CA VAL A 530 -12.97 25.20 7.93
C VAL A 530 -14.29 25.50 8.60
N PHE A 531 -14.52 24.86 9.72
CA PHE A 531 -15.67 25.11 10.61
C PHE A 531 -15.20 25.80 11.88
N LYS A 532 -15.94 26.83 12.32
CA LYS A 532 -15.70 27.52 13.59
C LYS A 532 -17.01 27.60 14.38
N ARG A 533 -17.00 27.04 15.58
CA ARG A 533 -18.14 27.04 16.49
C ARG A 533 -18.07 28.22 17.45
N ASP A 534 -19.16 28.94 17.58
CA ASP A 534 -19.39 29.98 18.60
C ASP A 534 -20.50 29.47 19.51
N CYS A 535 -20.14 28.89 20.64
CA CYS A 535 -21.08 28.31 21.59
C CYS A 535 -21.96 29.39 22.25
N VAL A 536 -21.45 30.61 22.48
CA VAL A 536 -22.19 31.72 23.10
C VAL A 536 -23.29 32.22 22.16
N ARG A 537 -22.98 32.35 20.88
CA ARG A 537 -23.94 32.82 19.86
C ARG A 537 -24.72 31.67 19.21
N ARG A 538 -24.42 30.44 19.59
CA ARG A 538 -25.02 29.21 19.02
C ARG A 538 -24.95 29.18 17.49
N LYS A 539 -23.78 29.46 16.96
CA LYS A 539 -23.55 29.51 15.52
C LYS A 539 -22.31 28.68 15.13
N ILE A 540 -22.40 28.00 13.99
CA ILE A 540 -21.27 27.41 13.34
C ILE A 540 -21.05 28.17 12.03
N SER A 541 -19.93 28.84 11.89
CA SER A 541 -19.51 29.43 10.62
C SER A 541 -18.70 28.41 9.83
N PHE A 542 -18.87 28.41 8.50
CA PHE A 542 -18.10 27.55 7.61
C PHE A 542 -17.55 28.33 6.42
N GLN A 543 -16.39 27.93 5.96
CA GLN A 543 -15.74 28.45 4.77
C GLN A 543 -15.14 27.29 3.98
N CYS A 544 -15.51 27.21 2.69
CA CYS A 544 -14.94 26.30 1.72
C CYS A 544 -14.02 27.09 0.79
N THR A 545 -12.77 26.65 0.63
CA THR A 545 -11.75 27.30 -0.20
C THR A 545 -11.06 26.31 -1.13
N MET A 546 -10.61 26.79 -2.30
CA MET A 546 -9.80 26.07 -3.26
C MET A 546 -8.70 27.01 -3.74
N GLN A 547 -7.43 26.66 -3.49
CA GLN A 547 -6.28 27.49 -3.87
C GLN A 547 -6.48 28.97 -3.45
N ASP A 548 -6.84 29.20 -2.19
CA ASP A 548 -7.13 30.52 -1.58
C ASP A 548 -8.38 31.25 -2.11
N LYS A 549 -9.09 30.69 -3.10
CA LYS A 549 -10.37 31.24 -3.58
C LYS A 549 -11.53 30.72 -2.74
N LYS A 550 -12.38 31.63 -2.28
CA LYS A 550 -13.60 31.27 -1.54
C LYS A 550 -14.62 30.68 -2.50
N ILE A 551 -15.02 29.43 -2.25
CA ILE A 551 -16.05 28.70 -3.01
C ILE A 551 -17.42 28.95 -2.40
N THR A 552 -17.57 28.54 -1.12
CA THR A 552 -18.84 28.64 -0.40
C THR A 552 -18.56 29.08 1.03
N SER A 553 -19.40 29.91 1.59
CA SER A 553 -19.33 30.34 3.00
C SER A 553 -20.72 30.63 3.56
N GLY A 554 -20.85 30.52 4.87
CA GLY A 554 -22.11 30.79 5.55
C GLY A 554 -22.02 30.56 7.05
N ARG A 555 -23.18 30.64 7.70
CA ARG A 555 -23.36 30.35 9.13
C ARG A 555 -24.60 29.51 9.33
N LEU A 556 -24.53 28.56 10.23
CA LEU A 556 -25.64 27.74 10.69
C LEU A 556 -26.01 28.19 12.10
N VAL A 557 -27.28 28.42 12.35
CA VAL A 557 -27.83 28.67 13.68
C VAL A 557 -28.28 27.35 14.27
N ILE A 558 -27.70 26.94 15.40
CA ILE A 558 -27.98 25.62 16.02
C ILE A 558 -29.07 25.77 17.08
N PRO A 559 -29.97 24.76 17.23
CA PRO A 559 -31.00 24.74 18.25
C PRO A 559 -30.41 24.64 19.67
N ASP A 560 -31.21 24.91 20.68
CA ASP A 560 -30.85 24.69 22.07
C ASP A 560 -30.62 23.19 22.31
N SER A 561 -29.52 22.84 22.96
CA SER A 561 -29.38 21.48 23.47
C SER A 561 -30.30 21.34 24.70
N GLU A 562 -31.17 20.33 24.74
CA GLU A 562 -32.05 20.06 25.89
C GLU A 562 -31.30 19.79 27.21
N SER A 563 -29.94 19.79 27.19
CA SER A 563 -29.11 19.56 28.37
C SER A 563 -28.85 20.77 29.26
N ASP A 564 -29.30 21.99 28.89
CA ASP A 564 -29.13 23.17 29.73
C ASP A 564 -30.41 23.52 30.56
N ALA A 565 -31.37 22.61 30.58
CA ALA A 565 -32.64 22.76 31.34
C ALA A 565 -32.75 21.77 32.49
N SER A 566 -31.65 21.55 33.26
CA SER A 566 -31.75 20.80 34.53
C SER A 566 -30.73 21.33 35.54
#